data_ee9a27fd2a4977c833d8fb8fcc44cc1d
#
_entry.id   ee9a27fd2a4977c833d8fb8fcc44cc1d
#
_cell.length_a   1.000
_cell.length_b   1.000
_cell.length_c   1.000
_cell.angle_alpha   90.00
_cell.angle_beta   90.00
_cell.angle_gamma   90.00
#
_symmetry.space_group_name_H-M   'P 1'
#
loop_
_entity.id
_entity.type
_entity.pdbx_description
1 polymer ?
#
loop_
_entity_poly.entity_id
_entity_poly.type
_entity_poly.pdbx_seq_one_letter_code
_entity_poly.pdbx_strand_id
1 'polypeptide(L)'
;ALRKTSPKAVAADLGVSLSLVYKWAEKPVDDGSGSKNPLDRLLQIIELSGDTGIVEWLCRNQGGHFVKDPEVDGEKVDHVLPATQEMIGHFSDLLEQITDAADDHSVTPQEADEIRECWDKLKSHAEAFVRACEAGNFKAMRKLA
;
A
#
# COMPACT_ATOMS: atom_id res chain seq x y z
N ALA A 1 -1.15 -16.84 -7.43
CA ALA A 1 -2.02 -16.18 -8.42
C ALA A 1 -2.92 -17.14 -9.21
N LEU A 2 -2.51 -18.40 -9.45
CA LEU A 2 -3.24 -19.36 -10.28
C LEU A 2 -4.32 -20.19 -9.55
N ARG A 3 -4.71 -19.83 -8.33
CA ARG A 3 -5.70 -20.61 -7.56
C ARG A 3 -7.13 -20.58 -8.14
N LYS A 4 -7.46 -19.56 -8.95
CA LYS A 4 -8.81 -19.37 -9.51
C LYS A 4 -8.92 -19.66 -11.02
N THR A 5 -7.78 -19.92 -11.69
CA THR A 5 -7.73 -20.20 -13.14
C THR A 5 -6.67 -21.23 -13.47
N SER A 6 -6.81 -21.92 -14.61
CA SER A 6 -5.83 -22.93 -15.02
C SER A 6 -4.64 -22.28 -15.74
N PRO A 7 -3.42 -22.85 -15.63
CA PRO A 7 -2.28 -22.38 -16.41
C PRO A 7 -2.52 -22.36 -17.93
N LYS A 8 -3.32 -23.29 -18.43
CA LYS A 8 -3.69 -23.38 -19.85
C LYS A 8 -4.59 -22.21 -20.27
N ALA A 9 -5.55 -21.82 -19.44
CA ALA A 9 -6.40 -20.66 -19.70
C ALA A 9 -5.57 -19.37 -19.70
N VAL A 10 -4.68 -19.20 -18.71
CA VAL A 10 -3.77 -18.04 -18.64
C VAL A 10 -2.88 -17.97 -19.90
N ALA A 11 -2.33 -19.09 -20.34
CA ALA A 11 -1.50 -19.13 -21.54
C ALA A 11 -2.28 -18.69 -22.79
N ALA A 12 -3.51 -19.17 -22.94
CA ALA A 12 -4.39 -18.82 -24.06
C ALA A 12 -4.77 -17.34 -24.05
N ASP A 13 -5.19 -16.80 -22.89
CA ASP A 13 -5.64 -15.42 -22.74
C ASP A 13 -4.51 -14.41 -22.95
N LEU A 14 -3.30 -14.75 -22.50
CA LEU A 14 -2.11 -13.89 -22.66
C LEU A 14 -1.39 -14.10 -24.00
N GLY A 15 -1.78 -15.06 -24.81
CA GLY A 15 -1.12 -15.37 -26.10
C GLY A 15 0.31 -15.90 -25.92
N VAL A 16 0.60 -16.58 -24.82
CA VAL A 16 1.93 -17.13 -24.51
C VAL A 16 1.92 -18.65 -24.45
N SER A 17 3.09 -19.28 -24.52
CA SER A 17 3.18 -20.74 -24.40
C SER A 17 2.87 -21.22 -22.98
N LEU A 18 2.22 -22.37 -22.86
CA LEU A 18 1.97 -23.02 -21.56
C LEU A 18 3.27 -23.30 -20.79
N SER A 19 4.33 -23.66 -21.52
CA SER A 19 5.67 -23.88 -20.93
C SER A 19 6.20 -22.60 -20.26
N LEU A 20 5.94 -21.43 -20.85
CA LEU A 20 6.36 -20.15 -20.27
C LEU A 20 5.59 -19.85 -18.97
N VAL A 21 4.29 -20.13 -18.94
CA VAL A 21 3.47 -19.94 -17.72
C VAL A 21 3.97 -20.83 -16.57
N TYR A 22 4.35 -22.07 -16.86
CA TYR A 22 4.97 -22.95 -15.85
C TYR A 22 6.33 -22.43 -15.37
N LYS A 23 7.19 -21.93 -16.27
CA LYS A 23 8.46 -21.30 -15.91
C LYS A 23 8.29 -20.09 -15.00
N TRP A 24 7.24 -19.29 -15.19
CA TRP A 24 6.93 -18.18 -14.28
C TRP A 24 6.49 -18.61 -12.88
N ALA A 25 5.96 -19.84 -12.74
CA ALA A 25 5.54 -20.40 -11.47
C ALA A 25 6.66 -21.13 -10.70
N GLU A 26 7.77 -21.43 -11.37
CA GLU A 26 8.94 -22.05 -10.75
C GLU A 26 9.68 -21.04 -9.86
N LYS A 27 10.26 -21.52 -8.76
CA LYS A 27 11.14 -20.67 -7.93
C LYS A 27 12.36 -20.26 -8.76
N PRO A 28 12.83 -19.00 -8.63
CA PRO A 28 14.07 -18.58 -9.27
C PRO A 28 15.21 -19.55 -8.85
N VAL A 29 15.84 -20.20 -9.82
CA VAL A 29 17.08 -20.95 -9.60
C VAL A 29 18.21 -19.96 -9.88
N ASP A 30 19.20 -19.91 -9.01
CA ASP A 30 20.33 -18.95 -9.07
C ASP A 30 21.16 -19.01 -10.36
N ASP A 31 20.92 -19.97 -11.22
CA ASP A 31 21.65 -20.24 -12.45
C ASP A 31 21.03 -19.63 -13.72
N GLY A 32 20.51 -18.47 -13.62
CA GLY A 32 20.52 -17.37 -14.61
C GLY A 32 19.86 -17.54 -15.98
N SER A 33 19.36 -18.68 -16.44
CA SER A 33 18.85 -18.84 -17.82
C SER A 33 17.32 -18.90 -17.96
N GLY A 34 16.59 -18.75 -16.86
CA GLY A 34 15.12 -18.79 -16.84
C GLY A 34 14.48 -17.47 -17.31
N SER A 35 13.39 -17.57 -18.08
CA SER A 35 12.54 -16.41 -18.36
C SER A 35 11.95 -15.88 -17.06
N LYS A 36 12.46 -14.71 -16.59
CA LYS A 36 11.99 -14.08 -15.33
C LYS A 36 10.47 -13.86 -15.39
N ASN A 37 9.83 -14.10 -14.25
CA ASN A 37 8.41 -13.78 -14.07
C ASN A 37 8.17 -12.28 -14.35
N PRO A 38 7.10 -11.91 -15.06
CA PRO A 38 6.77 -10.50 -15.29
C PRO A 38 6.69 -9.67 -13.99
N LEU A 39 6.26 -10.27 -12.88
CA LEU A 39 6.20 -9.58 -11.58
C LEU A 39 7.60 -9.27 -11.02
N ASP A 40 8.57 -10.17 -11.20
CA ASP A 40 9.95 -9.93 -10.77
C ASP A 40 10.60 -8.80 -11.57
N ARG A 41 10.26 -8.70 -12.86
CA ARG A 41 10.70 -7.59 -13.71
C ARG A 41 10.07 -6.27 -13.29
N LEU A 42 8.78 -6.30 -12.95
CA LEU A 42 8.06 -5.12 -12.48
C LEU A 42 8.68 -4.59 -11.18
N LEU A 43 8.95 -5.46 -10.22
CA LEU A 43 9.64 -5.09 -8.97
C LEU A 43 11.01 -4.45 -9.24
N GLN A 44 11.82 -5.04 -10.15
CA GLN A 44 13.10 -4.47 -10.53
C GLN A 44 12.97 -3.08 -11.17
N ILE A 45 11.94 -2.85 -11.99
CA ILE A 45 11.69 -1.53 -12.58
C ILE A 45 11.36 -0.50 -11.50
N ILE A 46 10.50 -0.87 -10.53
CA ILE A 46 10.13 -0.01 -9.41
C ILE A 46 11.38 0.32 -8.56
N GLU A 47 12.19 -0.68 -8.24
CA GLU A 47 13.44 -0.50 -7.46
C GLU A 47 14.43 0.43 -8.17
N LEU A 48 14.58 0.29 -9.49
CA LEU A 48 15.50 1.10 -10.28
C LEU A 48 15.00 2.53 -10.52
N SER A 49 13.70 2.72 -10.68
CA SER A 49 13.09 4.03 -10.97
C SER A 49 12.74 4.81 -9.71
N GLY A 50 12.51 4.12 -8.58
CA GLY A 50 11.92 4.71 -7.38
C GLY A 50 10.45 5.12 -7.54
N ASP A 51 9.83 4.81 -8.70
CA ASP A 51 8.47 5.23 -9.04
C ASP A 51 7.44 4.16 -8.62
N THR A 52 6.56 4.54 -7.69
CA THR A 52 5.45 3.71 -7.21
C THR A 52 4.17 3.88 -8.03
N GLY A 53 4.13 4.75 -9.01
CA GLY A 53 2.94 5.03 -9.84
C GLY A 53 2.36 3.79 -10.53
N ILE A 54 3.22 2.82 -10.87
CA ILE A 54 2.78 1.52 -11.42
C ILE A 54 1.97 0.72 -10.38
N VAL A 55 2.40 0.74 -9.12
CA VAL A 55 1.69 0.06 -8.01
C VAL A 55 0.34 0.71 -7.78
N GLU A 56 0.29 2.03 -7.75
CA GLU A 56 -0.94 2.80 -7.63
C GLU A 56 -1.91 2.50 -8.77
N TRP A 57 -1.40 2.48 -10.01
CA TRP A 57 -2.19 2.13 -11.19
C TRP A 57 -2.78 0.72 -11.08
N LEU A 58 -1.99 -0.28 -10.68
CA LEU A 58 -2.45 -1.65 -10.46
C LEU A 58 -3.54 -1.72 -9.39
N CYS A 59 -3.34 -1.03 -8.26
CA CYS A 59 -4.32 -0.98 -7.18
C CYS A 59 -5.65 -0.38 -7.65
N ARG A 60 -5.61 0.76 -8.35
CA ARG A 60 -6.82 1.42 -8.90
C ARG A 60 -7.57 0.51 -9.87
N ASN A 61 -6.87 -0.20 -10.76
CA ASN A 61 -7.50 -1.15 -11.70
C ASN A 61 -8.17 -2.36 -11.01
N GLN A 62 -7.77 -2.66 -9.76
CA GLN A 62 -8.38 -3.73 -8.96
C GLN A 62 -9.40 -3.18 -7.94
N GLY A 63 -9.78 -1.90 -8.05
CA GLY A 63 -10.74 -1.26 -7.14
C GLY A 63 -10.15 -0.97 -5.74
N GLY A 64 -8.83 -0.90 -5.64
CA GLY A 64 -8.09 -0.61 -4.42
C GLY A 64 -7.24 0.65 -4.51
N HIS A 65 -6.49 0.91 -3.48
CA HIS A 65 -5.52 2.00 -3.41
C HIS A 65 -4.22 1.51 -2.78
N PHE A 66 -3.12 2.15 -3.14
CA PHE A 66 -1.82 1.92 -2.53
C PHE A 66 -1.63 2.93 -1.38
N VAL A 67 -1.13 2.45 -0.25
CA VAL A 67 -0.68 3.27 0.87
C VAL A 67 0.79 2.99 1.07
N LYS A 68 1.63 4.03 0.98
CA LYS A 68 3.06 3.87 1.28
C LYS A 68 3.22 3.70 2.78
N ASP A 69 4.00 2.71 3.17
CA ASP A 69 4.35 2.54 4.57
C ASP A 69 5.12 3.77 5.07
N PRO A 70 4.82 4.27 6.28
CA PRO A 70 5.65 5.29 6.87
C PRO A 70 7.07 4.76 7.08
N GLU A 71 8.06 5.61 6.83
CA GLU A 71 9.45 5.28 7.18
C GLU A 71 9.53 5.21 8.71
N VAL A 72 9.72 4.00 9.21
CA VAL A 72 9.89 3.78 10.66
C VAL A 72 11.33 4.09 10.99
N ASP A 73 11.59 5.28 11.52
CA ASP A 73 12.85 5.57 12.22
C ASP A 73 12.95 4.61 13.43
N GLY A 74 13.95 3.74 13.40
CA GLY A 74 14.05 2.50 14.18
C GLY A 74 14.12 2.63 15.72
N GLU A 75 13.79 3.77 16.34
CA GLU A 75 13.86 3.99 17.79
C GLU A 75 12.63 4.65 18.44
N LYS A 76 11.60 5.02 17.68
CA LYS A 76 10.40 5.57 18.32
C LYS A 76 9.53 4.46 18.90
N VAL A 77 9.70 4.22 20.18
CA VAL A 77 8.72 3.48 20.99
C VAL A 77 7.52 4.40 21.19
N ASP A 78 6.62 4.39 20.22
CA ASP A 78 5.40 5.15 20.34
C ASP A 78 4.52 4.50 21.43
N HIS A 79 4.07 5.32 22.35
CA HIS A 79 3.06 4.88 23.31
C HIS A 79 1.70 4.87 22.61
N VAL A 80 0.85 3.88 22.91
CA VAL A 80 -0.49 3.73 22.32
C VAL A 80 -1.30 5.03 22.37
N LEU A 81 -1.23 5.75 23.50
CA LEU A 81 -2.02 6.97 23.68
C LEU A 81 -1.61 8.12 22.75
N PRO A 82 -0.32 8.50 22.65
CA PRO A 82 0.13 9.49 21.67
C PRO A 82 -0.21 9.10 20.22
N ALA A 83 0.05 7.88 19.80
CA ALA A 83 -0.28 7.41 18.46
C ALA A 83 -1.79 7.47 18.16
N THR A 84 -2.63 7.18 19.16
CA THR A 84 -4.09 7.34 19.02
C THR A 84 -4.47 8.82 18.91
N GLN A 85 -3.82 9.71 19.65
CA GLN A 85 -4.05 11.16 19.57
C GLN A 85 -3.66 11.72 18.20
N GLU A 86 -2.54 11.27 17.63
CA GLU A 86 -2.12 11.63 16.27
C GLU A 86 -3.14 11.20 15.23
N MET A 87 -3.68 9.98 15.32
CA MET A 87 -4.74 9.52 14.42
C MET A 87 -6.01 10.39 14.53
N ILE A 88 -6.40 10.78 15.73
CA ILE A 88 -7.53 11.69 15.95
C ILE A 88 -7.24 13.07 15.33
N GLY A 89 -6.01 13.57 15.42
CA GLY A 89 -5.57 14.80 14.79
C GLY A 89 -5.75 14.73 13.26
N HIS A 90 -5.16 13.73 12.61
CA HIS A 90 -5.29 13.54 11.16
C HIS A 90 -6.74 13.34 10.69
N PHE A 91 -7.57 12.69 11.50
CA PHE A 91 -8.99 12.58 11.21
C PHE A 91 -9.70 13.94 11.32
N SER A 92 -9.32 14.77 12.30
CA SER A 92 -9.86 16.12 12.45
C SER A 92 -9.46 17.02 11.27
N ASP A 93 -8.20 16.95 10.83
CA ASP A 93 -7.71 17.67 9.65
C ASP A 93 -8.51 17.29 8.39
N LEU A 94 -8.78 15.99 8.21
CA LEU A 94 -9.62 15.51 7.10
C LEU A 94 -11.05 16.06 7.17
N LEU A 95 -11.65 16.09 8.37
CA LEU A 95 -13.01 16.64 8.55
C LEU A 95 -13.06 18.15 8.27
N GLU A 96 -12.04 18.90 8.69
CA GLU A 96 -11.89 20.32 8.39
C GLU A 96 -11.86 20.55 6.88
N GLN A 97 -11.00 19.87 6.13
CA GLN A 97 -10.91 19.96 4.68
C GLN A 97 -12.24 19.62 3.98
N ILE A 98 -12.93 18.57 4.45
CA ILE A 98 -14.25 18.22 3.90
C ILE A 98 -15.29 19.31 4.19
N THR A 99 -15.26 19.89 5.37
CA THR A 99 -16.22 20.94 5.78
C THR A 99 -15.99 22.20 4.96
N ASP A 100 -14.74 22.62 4.81
CA ASP A 100 -14.37 23.81 4.04
C ASP A 100 -14.75 23.66 2.56
N ALA A 101 -14.47 22.49 1.98
CA ALA A 101 -14.87 22.19 0.59
C ALA A 101 -16.38 22.09 0.38
N ALA A 102 -17.16 21.85 1.43
CA ALA A 102 -18.62 21.74 1.35
C ALA A 102 -19.36 23.09 1.53
N ASP A 103 -18.66 24.13 1.96
CA ASP A 103 -19.29 25.42 2.33
C ASP A 103 -20.03 26.11 1.17
N ASP A 104 -19.53 25.98 -0.06
CA ASP A 104 -20.15 26.55 -1.27
C ASP A 104 -21.00 25.53 -2.05
N HIS A 105 -21.23 24.32 -1.49
CA HIS A 105 -21.98 23.21 -2.08
C HIS A 105 -21.37 22.62 -3.37
N SER A 106 -20.10 22.89 -3.65
CA SER A 106 -19.37 22.29 -4.77
C SER A 106 -17.96 21.92 -4.35
N VAL A 107 -17.46 20.75 -4.77
CA VAL A 107 -16.09 20.34 -4.51
C VAL A 107 -15.28 20.52 -5.78
N THR A 108 -14.33 21.43 -5.75
CA THR A 108 -13.41 21.65 -6.87
C THR A 108 -12.39 20.50 -7.01
N PRO A 109 -11.75 20.31 -8.16
CA PRO A 109 -10.68 19.32 -8.32
C PRO A 109 -9.53 19.51 -7.33
N GLN A 110 -9.16 20.77 -7.02
CA GLN A 110 -8.10 21.08 -6.07
C GLN A 110 -8.48 20.63 -4.64
N GLU A 111 -9.69 20.96 -4.18
CA GLU A 111 -10.18 20.52 -2.87
C GLU A 111 -10.30 19.00 -2.77
N ALA A 112 -10.69 18.34 -3.86
CA ALA A 112 -10.71 16.89 -3.93
C ALA A 112 -9.29 16.28 -3.77
N ASP A 113 -8.27 16.93 -4.33
CA ASP A 113 -6.87 16.53 -4.17
C ASP A 113 -6.39 16.77 -2.72
N GLU A 114 -6.71 17.90 -2.10
CA GLU A 114 -6.38 18.23 -0.71
C GLU A 114 -7.05 17.23 0.28
N ILE A 115 -8.33 16.92 0.08
CA ILE A 115 -9.04 15.87 0.84
C ILE A 115 -8.35 14.52 0.65
N ARG A 116 -7.91 14.20 -0.57
CA ARG A 116 -7.18 12.98 -0.87
C ARG A 116 -5.87 12.89 -0.10
N GLU A 117 -5.11 13.98 -0.05
CA GLU A 117 -3.85 14.03 0.71
C GLU A 117 -4.06 13.81 2.21
N CYS A 118 -5.06 14.46 2.81
CA CYS A 118 -5.40 14.25 4.23
C CYS A 118 -5.82 12.79 4.50
N TRP A 119 -6.63 12.22 3.61
CA TRP A 119 -7.01 10.81 3.68
C TRP A 119 -5.82 9.86 3.56
N ASP A 120 -4.86 10.14 2.67
CA ASP A 120 -3.67 9.31 2.51
C ASP A 120 -2.74 9.38 3.73
N LYS A 121 -2.60 10.55 4.35
CA LYS A 121 -1.89 10.72 5.63
C LYS A 121 -2.55 9.91 6.75
N LEU A 122 -3.87 10.01 6.91
CA LEU A 122 -4.61 9.27 7.93
C LEU A 122 -4.43 7.75 7.75
N LYS A 123 -4.56 7.24 6.53
CA LYS A 123 -4.35 5.81 6.23
C LYS A 123 -2.94 5.34 6.59
N SER A 124 -1.92 6.13 6.23
CA SER A 124 -0.52 5.80 6.52
C SER A 124 -0.27 5.70 8.03
N HIS A 125 -0.78 6.65 8.83
CA HIS A 125 -0.64 6.61 10.28
C HIS A 125 -1.43 5.47 10.92
N ALA A 126 -2.63 5.21 10.43
CA ALA A 126 -3.45 4.08 10.89
C ALA A 126 -2.76 2.73 10.60
N GLU A 127 -2.16 2.56 9.42
CA GLU A 127 -1.40 1.36 9.08
C GLU A 127 -0.16 1.20 9.95
N ALA A 128 0.59 2.29 10.21
CA ALA A 128 1.72 2.29 11.13
C ALA A 128 1.32 1.84 12.54
N PHE A 129 0.19 2.35 13.02
CA PHE A 129 -0.36 1.96 14.32
C PHE A 129 -0.71 0.47 14.37
N VAL A 130 -1.40 -0.04 13.37
CA VAL A 130 -1.75 -1.47 13.29
C VAL A 130 -0.51 -2.35 13.26
N ARG A 131 0.50 -2.02 12.45
CA ARG A 131 1.78 -2.74 12.38
C ARG A 131 2.53 -2.72 13.71
N ALA A 132 2.55 -1.59 14.40
CA ALA A 132 3.16 -1.49 15.72
C ALA A 132 2.45 -2.38 16.75
N CYS A 133 1.10 -2.48 16.67
CA CYS A 133 0.32 -3.42 17.48
C CYS A 133 0.68 -4.88 17.16
N GLU A 134 0.73 -5.25 15.89
CA GLU A 134 1.05 -6.60 15.42
C GLU A 134 2.47 -7.03 15.81
N ALA A 135 3.42 -6.10 15.76
CA ALA A 135 4.80 -6.31 16.18
C ALA A 135 5.00 -6.31 17.71
N GLY A 136 3.98 -5.96 18.49
CA GLY A 136 4.07 -5.86 19.94
C GLY A 136 4.95 -4.70 20.42
N ASN A 137 5.17 -3.68 19.59
CA ASN A 137 6.10 -2.58 19.86
C ASN A 137 5.58 -1.50 20.80
N PHE A 138 4.33 -1.58 21.25
CA PHE A 138 3.80 -0.66 22.25
C PHE A 138 4.20 -1.10 23.66
N LYS A 139 4.87 -0.24 24.40
CA LYS A 139 5.02 -0.43 25.84
C LYS A 139 3.66 -0.28 26.51
N ALA A 140 3.19 -1.33 27.17
CA ALA A 140 2.02 -1.22 28.03
C ALA A 140 2.22 -0.07 29.00
N MET A 141 1.22 0.82 29.12
CA MET A 141 1.23 1.83 30.17
C MET A 141 1.41 1.11 31.52
N ARG A 142 2.48 1.45 32.22
CA ARG A 142 2.68 1.00 33.61
C ARG A 142 1.43 1.44 34.37
N LYS A 143 0.67 0.49 34.93
CA LYS A 143 -0.40 0.82 35.86
C LYS A 143 0.23 1.75 36.92
N LEU A 144 -0.22 2.99 36.96
CA LEU A 144 0.02 3.87 38.10
C LEU A 144 -0.66 3.19 39.26
N ALA A 145 0.15 2.67 40.17
CA ALA A 145 -0.30 2.12 41.46
C ALA A 145 -0.65 3.27 42.38
#